data_f7940690a3b9540d77545f5d57fd8e8f
#
_entry.id   f7940690a3b9540d77545f5d57fd8e8f
#
_cell.length_a   1.000
_cell.length_b   1.000
_cell.length_c   1.000
_cell.angle_alpha   90.00
_cell.angle_beta   90.00
_cell.angle_gamma   90.00
#
_symmetry.space_group_name_H-M   'P 1'
#
loop_
_entity.id
_entity.type
_entity.pdbx_description
1 polymer ?
#
loop_
_entity_poly.entity_id
_entity_poly.type
_entity_poly.pdbx_seq_one_letter_code
_entity_poly.pdbx_strand_id
1 'polypeptide(L)'
;MRNLAAIIAFALLLPAFFEAVSAAAQTSEEGSIELVDPKVLRVCADPRNLPFSNEAGEGFENKIAALLARKLGKTLAYEYYPGATGFVRNTLNAHRCDVIMGMPQGDDLVQGTNPYYRTSYALVSKQGAGLEPIESLEDPRLQGKRIGIIAGTPPATNLAVNGLLENVKSYPLVVDTRFDAPAALMIGDLEGGRIDAALLWGPIAGYLAKHAKIPMKVTALVKETSGPRMIYRIGMGVRHSDQDWKRLLNKLIAENEAEIIKILASYGVPLLDENNALLAHQ
;
A
#
# COMPACT_ATOMS: atom_id res chain seq x y z
N MET A 1 -105.74 9.22 25.48
CA MET A 1 -104.98 8.26 26.30
C MET A 1 -103.53 8.25 25.84
N ARG A 2 -102.67 8.55 26.79
CA ARG A 2 -101.23 8.26 26.88
C ARG A 2 -100.21 9.06 26.00
N ASN A 3 -99.57 9.95 26.73
CA ASN A 3 -98.32 10.67 26.46
C ASN A 3 -97.18 9.78 26.00
N LEU A 4 -96.33 10.33 25.13
CA LEU A 4 -94.96 9.92 25.11
C LEU A 4 -94.04 11.16 24.89
N ALA A 5 -93.23 11.40 25.86
CA ALA A 5 -92.29 12.49 25.90
C ALA A 5 -91.03 12.19 25.00
N ALA A 6 -90.68 13.20 24.28
CA ALA A 6 -89.43 13.16 23.50
C ALA A 6 -88.24 13.66 24.35
N ILE A 7 -87.21 12.82 24.51
CA ILE A 7 -85.92 13.19 25.15
C ILE A 7 -84.98 13.60 24.04
N ILE A 8 -84.59 14.86 24.05
CA ILE A 8 -83.54 15.43 23.17
C ILE A 8 -82.21 15.17 23.86
N ALA A 9 -81.37 14.30 23.25
CA ALA A 9 -79.99 14.09 23.68
C ALA A 9 -79.09 15.07 22.95
N PHE A 10 -78.45 15.96 23.70
CA PHE A 10 -77.48 16.92 23.23
C PHE A 10 -76.14 16.21 23.18
N ALA A 11 -75.61 15.88 21.99
CA ALA A 11 -74.33 15.30 21.80
C ALA A 11 -73.29 16.42 21.74
N LEU A 12 -72.44 16.53 22.75
CA LEU A 12 -71.20 17.40 22.79
C LEU A 12 -70.15 16.75 21.93
N LEU A 13 -69.83 17.37 20.79
CA LEU A 13 -68.69 17.07 19.96
C LEU A 13 -67.46 17.78 20.56
N LEU A 14 -66.52 17.03 21.19
CA LEU A 14 -65.20 17.48 21.52
C LEU A 14 -64.30 17.24 20.29
N PRO A 15 -63.52 18.25 19.80
CA PRO A 15 -62.51 18.03 18.80
C PRO A 15 -61.28 17.39 19.48
N ALA A 16 -60.95 16.17 19.09
CA ALA A 16 -59.71 15.53 19.44
C ALA A 16 -58.56 16.21 18.68
N PHE A 17 -57.78 17.00 19.35
CA PHE A 17 -56.48 17.46 18.85
C PHE A 17 -55.54 16.25 18.81
N PHE A 18 -55.31 15.71 17.62
CA PHE A 18 -54.28 14.76 17.38
C PHE A 18 -52.97 15.55 17.23
N GLU A 19 -52.21 15.69 18.31
CA GLU A 19 -50.82 16.15 18.21
C GLU A 19 -49.98 15.04 17.56
N ALA A 20 -49.64 15.26 16.27
CA ALA A 20 -48.68 14.45 15.59
C ALA A 20 -47.31 14.72 16.22
N VAL A 21 -46.92 13.88 17.19
CA VAL A 21 -45.51 13.83 17.65
C VAL A 21 -44.68 13.28 16.49
N SER A 22 -44.03 14.20 15.80
CA SER A 22 -43.01 13.88 14.80
C SER A 22 -41.85 13.25 15.56
N ALA A 23 -41.78 11.93 15.64
CA ALA A 23 -40.60 11.21 16.06
C ALA A 23 -39.51 11.46 15.01
N ALA A 24 -38.69 12.46 15.24
CA ALA A 24 -37.43 12.58 14.56
C ALA A 24 -36.61 11.33 14.92
N ALA A 25 -36.54 10.41 13.97
CA ALA A 25 -35.63 9.29 14.05
C ALA A 25 -34.22 9.89 14.14
N GLN A 26 -33.69 10.00 15.34
CA GLN A 26 -32.29 10.16 15.56
C GLN A 26 -31.65 8.84 15.08
N THR A 27 -31.19 8.84 13.83
CA THR A 27 -30.16 7.89 13.42
C THR A 27 -28.93 8.21 14.26
N SER A 28 -28.85 7.57 15.43
CA SER A 28 -27.56 7.40 16.09
C SER A 28 -26.68 6.67 15.08
N GLU A 29 -25.78 7.38 14.41
CA GLU A 29 -24.56 6.76 13.91
C GLU A 29 -23.95 6.09 15.15
N GLU A 30 -24.14 4.79 15.29
CA GLU A 30 -23.32 3.96 16.15
C GLU A 30 -21.91 4.06 15.58
N GLY A 31 -21.19 5.13 15.96
CA GLY A 31 -19.78 5.28 15.69
C GLY A 31 -19.09 4.09 16.34
N SER A 32 -18.59 3.17 15.52
CA SER A 32 -17.75 2.09 16.02
C SER A 32 -16.64 2.71 16.88
N ILE A 33 -16.50 2.22 18.12
CA ILE A 33 -15.46 2.73 19.03
C ILE A 33 -14.12 2.39 18.40
N GLU A 34 -13.39 3.40 17.94
CA GLU A 34 -12.03 3.23 17.42
C GLU A 34 -11.07 2.98 18.58
N LEU A 35 -10.33 1.87 18.49
CA LEU A 35 -9.34 1.47 19.50
C LEU A 35 -7.92 1.97 19.17
N VAL A 36 -7.84 3.11 18.49
CA VAL A 36 -6.57 3.76 18.17
C VAL A 36 -5.99 4.43 19.40
N ASP A 37 -4.71 4.18 19.70
CA ASP A 37 -4.06 4.80 20.87
C ASP A 37 -3.99 6.33 20.71
N PRO A 38 -4.48 7.11 21.69
CA PRO A 38 -4.50 8.57 21.59
C PRO A 38 -3.12 9.22 21.73
N LYS A 39 -2.15 8.57 22.36
CA LYS A 39 -0.82 9.13 22.67
C LYS A 39 0.32 8.49 21.88
N VAL A 40 0.11 7.29 21.38
CA VAL A 40 1.13 6.49 20.69
C VAL A 40 0.70 6.23 19.26
N LEU A 41 1.58 6.44 18.29
CA LEU A 41 1.43 5.93 16.93
C LEU A 41 2.02 4.52 16.91
N ARG A 42 1.16 3.50 16.93
CA ARG A 42 1.57 2.09 16.89
C ARG A 42 1.58 1.60 15.45
N VAL A 43 2.77 1.32 14.92
CA VAL A 43 2.98 0.90 13.53
C VAL A 43 3.27 -0.60 13.46
N CYS A 44 2.55 -1.31 12.60
CA CYS A 44 2.87 -2.70 12.24
C CYS A 44 3.99 -2.68 11.19
N ALA A 45 5.10 -3.34 11.47
CA ALA A 45 6.26 -3.34 10.59
C ALA A 45 6.97 -4.69 10.55
N ASP A 46 7.69 -4.95 9.46
CA ASP A 46 8.61 -6.08 9.40
C ASP A 46 9.96 -5.66 9.98
N PRO A 47 10.57 -6.49 10.87
CA PRO A 47 11.85 -6.17 11.50
C PRO A 47 13.04 -6.19 10.54
N ARG A 48 12.92 -6.78 9.31
CA ARG A 48 14.03 -7.05 8.39
C ARG A 48 13.64 -6.94 6.92
N ASN A 49 12.93 -5.89 6.54
CA ASN A 49 12.41 -5.69 5.18
C ASN A 49 12.86 -4.36 4.56
N LEU A 50 14.17 -4.11 4.51
CA LEU A 50 14.66 -2.95 3.76
C LEU A 50 14.35 -3.08 2.27
N PRO A 51 13.98 -1.97 1.62
CA PRO A 51 14.02 -0.58 2.05
C PRO A 51 12.80 -0.09 2.84
N PHE A 52 11.81 -0.94 3.14
CA PHE A 52 10.55 -0.56 3.79
C PHE A 52 10.75 -0.28 5.28
N SER A 53 11.08 -1.30 6.04
CA SER A 53 11.25 -1.20 7.50
C SER A 53 12.33 -2.14 8.03
N ASN A 54 12.91 -1.77 9.17
CA ASN A 54 13.70 -2.64 10.01
C ASN A 54 13.67 -2.15 11.47
N GLU A 55 14.19 -2.97 12.40
CA GLU A 55 14.25 -2.62 13.83
C GLU A 55 15.15 -1.40 14.12
N ALA A 56 16.15 -1.15 13.28
CA ALA A 56 17.04 0.01 13.39
C ALA A 56 16.37 1.33 12.94
N GLY A 57 15.15 1.28 12.38
CA GLY A 57 14.43 2.47 11.92
C GLY A 57 15.00 3.08 10.64
N GLU A 58 15.68 2.29 9.82
CA GLU A 58 16.40 2.74 8.63
C GLU A 58 15.55 2.72 7.35
N GLY A 59 14.41 2.01 7.32
CA GLY A 59 13.55 1.94 6.15
C GLY A 59 12.77 3.24 5.89
N PHE A 60 12.31 3.44 4.65
CA PHE A 60 11.54 4.64 4.31
C PHE A 60 10.17 4.66 5.02
N GLU A 61 9.55 3.52 5.28
CA GLU A 61 8.31 3.45 6.06
C GLU A 61 8.55 3.85 7.51
N ASN A 62 9.71 3.48 8.10
CA ASN A 62 10.11 3.98 9.41
C ASN A 62 10.25 5.52 9.41
N LYS A 63 10.86 6.10 8.35
CA LYS A 63 11.04 7.56 8.25
C LYS A 63 9.70 8.29 8.09
N ILE A 64 8.79 7.74 7.29
CA ILE A 64 7.44 8.29 7.11
C ILE A 64 6.63 8.16 8.42
N ALA A 65 6.70 7.02 9.10
CA ALA A 65 6.06 6.84 10.41
C ALA A 65 6.56 7.85 11.44
N ALA A 66 7.88 8.10 11.48
CA ALA A 66 8.47 9.11 12.35
C ALA A 66 8.01 10.55 11.99
N LEU A 67 7.85 10.85 10.70
CA LEU A 67 7.26 12.10 10.25
C LEU A 67 5.84 12.26 10.78
N LEU A 68 4.98 11.26 10.56
CA LEU A 68 3.58 11.30 10.99
C LEU A 68 3.45 11.38 12.53
N ALA A 69 4.26 10.63 13.27
CA ALA A 69 4.27 10.68 14.73
C ALA A 69 4.57 12.12 15.24
N ARG A 70 5.57 12.79 14.64
CA ARG A 70 5.88 14.20 14.97
C ARG A 70 4.72 15.13 14.65
N LYS A 71 4.08 14.97 13.48
CA LYS A 71 2.93 15.81 13.07
C LYS A 71 1.70 15.61 13.96
N LEU A 72 1.54 14.42 14.50
CA LEU A 72 0.46 14.06 15.44
C LEU A 72 0.78 14.43 16.89
N GLY A 73 2.01 14.76 17.22
CA GLY A 73 2.46 14.92 18.61
C GLY A 73 2.40 13.61 19.41
N LYS A 74 2.49 12.46 18.74
CA LYS A 74 2.43 11.12 19.36
C LYS A 74 3.83 10.51 19.51
N THR A 75 4.00 9.66 20.51
CA THR A 75 5.16 8.77 20.61
C THR A 75 5.05 7.70 19.53
N LEU A 76 6.16 7.35 18.87
CA LEU A 76 6.21 6.28 17.87
C LEU A 76 6.57 4.95 18.54
N ALA A 77 5.79 3.91 18.26
CA ALA A 77 6.07 2.54 18.67
C ALA A 77 5.83 1.58 17.50
N TYR A 78 6.54 0.47 17.50
CA TYR A 78 6.40 -0.57 16.47
C TYR A 78 5.94 -1.89 17.09
N GLU A 79 5.02 -2.54 16.39
CA GLU A 79 4.77 -3.97 16.52
C GLU A 79 5.47 -4.67 15.36
N TYR A 80 6.55 -5.35 15.66
CA TYR A 80 7.33 -6.08 14.67
C TYR A 80 6.81 -7.49 14.48
N TYR A 81 6.53 -7.84 13.25
CA TYR A 81 6.12 -9.17 12.85
C TYR A 81 6.64 -9.46 11.43
N PRO A 82 7.10 -10.69 11.12
CA PRO A 82 7.55 -11.01 9.75
C PRO A 82 6.48 -10.74 8.71
N GLY A 83 6.85 -10.09 7.60
CA GLY A 83 5.98 -9.74 6.48
C GLY A 83 5.58 -10.96 5.64
N ALA A 84 4.91 -11.92 6.26
CA ALA A 84 4.47 -13.17 5.66
C ALA A 84 2.95 -13.37 5.82
N THR A 85 2.45 -14.52 5.37
CA THR A 85 1.04 -14.89 5.52
C THR A 85 0.58 -14.74 6.98
N GLY A 86 -0.50 -13.98 7.16
CA GLY A 86 -1.07 -13.70 8.48
C GLY A 86 -0.55 -12.42 9.15
N PHE A 87 0.31 -11.64 8.50
CA PHE A 87 0.80 -10.37 9.04
C PHE A 87 -0.35 -9.47 9.52
N VAL A 88 -1.30 -9.11 8.66
CA VAL A 88 -2.44 -8.27 9.01
C VAL A 88 -3.26 -8.86 10.16
N ARG A 89 -3.57 -10.16 10.10
CA ARG A 89 -4.37 -10.84 11.11
C ARG A 89 -3.72 -10.83 12.49
N ASN A 90 -2.40 -11.05 12.55
CA ASN A 90 -1.67 -11.20 13.81
C ASN A 90 -1.17 -9.86 14.39
N THR A 91 -1.29 -8.77 13.64
CA THR A 91 -0.85 -7.42 14.05
C THR A 91 -2.02 -6.44 14.11
N LEU A 92 -2.45 -5.89 12.99
CA LEU A 92 -3.48 -4.86 12.88
C LEU A 92 -4.84 -5.35 13.42
N ASN A 93 -5.31 -6.51 12.95
CA ASN A 93 -6.60 -7.08 13.35
C ASN A 93 -6.58 -7.65 14.78
N ALA A 94 -5.39 -7.92 15.32
CA ALA A 94 -5.19 -8.28 16.72
C ALA A 94 -5.03 -7.04 17.64
N HIS A 95 -5.25 -5.82 17.13
CA HIS A 95 -5.15 -4.54 17.84
C HIS A 95 -3.76 -4.28 18.48
N ARG A 96 -2.71 -4.91 17.96
CA ARG A 96 -1.33 -4.71 18.43
C ARG A 96 -0.73 -3.41 17.91
N CYS A 97 -1.21 -2.95 16.77
CA CYS A 97 -0.83 -1.72 16.09
C CYS A 97 -2.05 -1.04 15.48
N ASP A 98 -1.90 0.19 14.96
CA ASP A 98 -3.01 0.99 14.45
C ASP A 98 -2.87 1.33 12.97
N VAL A 99 -1.72 1.05 12.37
CA VAL A 99 -1.46 1.33 10.95
C VAL A 99 -0.38 0.41 10.39
N ILE A 100 -0.58 -0.03 9.14
CA ILE A 100 0.42 -0.63 8.26
C ILE A 100 0.82 0.42 7.23
N MET A 101 2.12 0.68 7.04
CA MET A 101 2.56 1.80 6.21
C MET A 101 2.41 1.55 4.70
N GLY A 102 2.66 0.33 4.23
CA GLY A 102 2.68 0.01 2.80
C GLY A 102 1.65 -1.05 2.41
N MET A 103 0.45 -0.61 1.93
CA MET A 103 -0.59 -1.51 1.42
C MET A 103 -1.02 -1.11 0.01
N PRO A 104 -1.13 -2.09 -0.92
CA PRO A 104 -1.69 -1.82 -2.24
C PRO A 104 -3.14 -1.35 -2.14
N GLN A 105 -3.52 -0.42 -2.98
CA GLN A 105 -4.92 0.00 -3.07
C GLN A 105 -5.81 -1.15 -3.56
N GLY A 106 -6.93 -1.37 -2.85
CA GLY A 106 -7.88 -2.46 -3.15
C GLY A 106 -7.54 -3.79 -2.49
N ASP A 107 -6.66 -3.80 -1.49
CA ASP A 107 -6.46 -4.96 -0.63
C ASP A 107 -7.61 -5.08 0.38
N ASP A 108 -8.33 -6.21 0.34
CA ASP A 108 -9.54 -6.44 1.16
C ASP A 108 -9.23 -6.76 2.63
N LEU A 109 -7.96 -7.00 2.97
CA LEU A 109 -7.56 -7.30 4.34
C LEU A 109 -7.58 -6.07 5.26
N VAL A 110 -7.55 -4.88 4.67
CA VAL A 110 -7.48 -3.60 5.37
C VAL A 110 -8.38 -2.54 4.73
N GLN A 111 -8.74 -1.53 5.50
CA GLN A 111 -9.27 -0.30 4.94
C GLN A 111 -8.10 0.60 4.51
N GLY A 112 -7.91 0.76 3.19
CA GLY A 112 -6.83 1.58 2.64
C GLY A 112 -7.08 3.09 2.80
N THR A 113 -6.00 3.85 3.08
CA THR A 113 -6.00 5.32 2.96
C THR A 113 -5.94 5.73 1.49
N ASN A 114 -5.97 7.03 1.21
CA ASN A 114 -5.51 7.55 -0.07
C ASN A 114 -4.06 7.13 -0.30
N PRO A 115 -3.65 6.88 -1.56
CA PRO A 115 -2.28 6.53 -1.85
C PRO A 115 -1.35 7.72 -1.56
N TYR A 116 -0.19 7.44 -0.99
CA TYR A 116 0.86 8.45 -0.78
C TYR A 116 2.03 8.30 -1.75
N TYR A 117 2.05 7.20 -2.54
CA TYR A 117 2.90 7.10 -3.72
C TYR A 117 2.35 6.11 -4.73
N ARG A 118 2.84 6.23 -5.96
CA ARG A 118 2.63 5.30 -7.05
C ARG A 118 3.99 4.87 -7.58
N THR A 119 4.10 3.59 -7.89
CA THR A 119 5.31 2.98 -8.44
C THR A 119 4.96 1.75 -9.27
N SER A 120 5.95 1.16 -9.93
CA SER A 120 5.76 -0.05 -10.73
C SER A 120 6.82 -1.09 -10.41
N TYR A 121 6.65 -2.29 -10.95
CA TYR A 121 7.79 -3.18 -11.17
C TYR A 121 8.78 -2.50 -12.13
N ALA A 122 10.06 -2.84 -11.99
CA ALA A 122 11.13 -2.23 -12.75
C ALA A 122 12.10 -3.28 -13.30
N LEU A 123 12.64 -2.99 -14.47
CA LEU A 123 13.78 -3.67 -15.02
C LEU A 123 15.06 -3.02 -14.49
N VAL A 124 15.95 -3.82 -13.94
CA VAL A 124 17.30 -3.40 -13.53
C VAL A 124 18.32 -4.03 -14.47
N SER A 125 19.19 -3.23 -15.03
CA SER A 125 20.29 -3.66 -15.88
C SER A 125 21.59 -2.95 -15.50
N LYS A 126 22.72 -3.47 -15.95
CA LYS A 126 23.99 -2.70 -15.86
C LYS A 126 23.90 -1.47 -16.75
N GLN A 127 24.38 -0.34 -16.26
CA GLN A 127 24.43 0.87 -17.08
C GLN A 127 25.28 0.63 -18.33
N GLY A 128 24.76 1.04 -19.49
CA GLY A 128 25.45 0.85 -20.77
C GLY A 128 25.35 -0.57 -21.37
N ALA A 129 24.49 -1.44 -20.80
CA ALA A 129 24.30 -2.80 -21.32
C ALA A 129 23.40 -2.88 -22.59
N GLY A 130 22.91 -1.73 -23.10
CA GLY A 130 22.01 -1.67 -24.25
C GLY A 130 20.56 -2.06 -23.95
N LEU A 131 20.21 -2.19 -22.68
CA LEU A 131 18.85 -2.50 -22.20
C LEU A 131 18.14 -1.25 -21.61
N GLU A 132 18.56 -0.07 -22.03
CA GLU A 132 18.09 1.20 -21.47
C GLU A 132 17.49 2.10 -22.57
N PRO A 133 16.37 2.79 -22.31
CA PRO A 133 15.33 2.42 -21.37
C PRO A 133 14.43 1.31 -21.97
N ILE A 134 14.09 0.30 -21.19
CA ILE A 134 13.09 -0.70 -21.55
C ILE A 134 11.92 -0.56 -20.60
N GLU A 135 10.81 0.00 -21.08
CA GLU A 135 9.61 0.31 -20.29
C GLU A 135 8.48 -0.72 -20.45
N SER A 136 8.68 -1.74 -21.33
CA SER A 136 7.79 -2.86 -21.57
C SER A 136 8.59 -4.14 -21.81
N LEU A 137 8.04 -5.30 -21.44
CA LEU A 137 8.62 -6.61 -21.70
C LEU A 137 8.43 -7.08 -23.17
N GLU A 138 7.66 -6.34 -23.96
CA GLU A 138 7.54 -6.56 -25.41
C GLU A 138 8.80 -6.14 -26.20
N ASP A 139 9.74 -5.43 -25.54
CA ASP A 139 10.95 -4.94 -26.20
C ASP A 139 11.81 -6.09 -26.74
N PRO A 140 12.10 -6.14 -28.06
CA PRO A 140 12.82 -7.24 -28.68
C PRO A 140 14.26 -7.42 -28.15
N ARG A 141 14.85 -6.41 -27.53
CA ARG A 141 16.17 -6.49 -26.90
C ARG A 141 16.23 -7.47 -25.72
N LEU A 142 15.07 -7.85 -25.16
CA LEU A 142 14.97 -8.84 -24.09
C LEU A 142 15.03 -10.28 -24.59
N GLN A 143 14.82 -10.53 -25.89
CA GLN A 143 14.88 -11.88 -26.44
C GLN A 143 16.27 -12.49 -26.24
N GLY A 144 16.30 -13.74 -25.76
CA GLY A 144 17.54 -14.46 -25.44
C GLY A 144 18.31 -13.97 -24.23
N LYS A 145 17.83 -12.94 -23.51
CA LYS A 145 18.47 -12.43 -22.28
C LYS A 145 18.16 -13.33 -21.09
N ARG A 146 19.12 -13.46 -20.19
CA ARG A 146 18.96 -14.14 -18.91
C ARG A 146 18.31 -13.17 -17.92
N ILE A 147 17.05 -13.40 -17.60
CA ILE A 147 16.26 -12.48 -16.77
C ILE A 147 16.02 -13.09 -15.40
N GLY A 148 16.44 -12.39 -14.35
CA GLY A 148 16.12 -12.76 -12.98
C GLY A 148 14.71 -12.34 -12.59
N ILE A 149 13.97 -13.21 -11.87
CA ILE A 149 12.61 -12.96 -11.39
C ILE A 149 12.39 -13.56 -10.01
N ILE A 150 11.61 -12.89 -9.15
CA ILE A 150 11.07 -13.50 -7.94
C ILE A 150 9.85 -14.34 -8.35
N ALA A 151 9.90 -15.65 -8.11
CA ALA A 151 8.83 -16.59 -8.46
C ALA A 151 7.51 -16.18 -7.80
N GLY A 152 6.39 -16.35 -8.55
CA GLY A 152 5.06 -16.03 -8.03
C GLY A 152 4.70 -14.54 -7.97
N THR A 153 5.58 -13.65 -8.44
CA THR A 153 5.26 -12.22 -8.60
C THR A 153 4.61 -11.93 -9.96
N PRO A 154 3.83 -10.84 -10.11
CA PRO A 154 3.16 -10.48 -11.37
C PRO A 154 4.05 -10.53 -12.61
N PRO A 155 5.29 -10.02 -12.61
CA PRO A 155 6.15 -10.09 -13.79
C PRO A 155 6.43 -11.49 -14.34
N ALA A 156 6.27 -12.55 -13.53
CA ALA A 156 6.45 -13.92 -14.02
C ALA A 156 5.43 -14.27 -15.12
N THR A 157 4.17 -13.85 -14.95
CA THR A 157 3.13 -14.03 -15.97
C THR A 157 3.38 -13.14 -17.18
N ASN A 158 3.83 -11.90 -16.99
CA ASN A 158 4.15 -11.01 -18.12
C ASN A 158 5.33 -11.56 -18.95
N LEU A 159 6.37 -12.14 -18.32
CA LEU A 159 7.44 -12.83 -19.04
C LEU A 159 6.91 -13.99 -19.87
N ALA A 160 5.98 -14.79 -19.32
CA ALA A 160 5.37 -15.90 -20.04
C ALA A 160 4.59 -15.42 -21.27
N VAL A 161 3.76 -14.40 -21.13
CA VAL A 161 2.96 -13.81 -22.21
C VAL A 161 3.87 -13.28 -23.33
N ASN A 162 5.01 -12.68 -22.98
CA ASN A 162 5.97 -12.11 -23.92
C ASN A 162 6.99 -13.15 -24.48
N GLY A 163 6.83 -14.43 -24.14
CA GLY A 163 7.72 -15.49 -24.66
C GLY A 163 9.16 -15.43 -24.13
N LEU A 164 9.37 -14.85 -22.94
CA LEU A 164 10.68 -14.61 -22.36
C LEU A 164 11.12 -15.64 -21.30
N LEU A 165 10.44 -16.80 -21.21
CA LEU A 165 10.71 -17.80 -20.16
C LEU A 165 11.97 -18.65 -20.39
N GLU A 166 12.49 -18.73 -21.59
CA GLU A 166 13.57 -19.66 -21.96
C GLU A 166 14.81 -19.55 -21.07
N ASN A 167 15.22 -18.32 -20.76
CA ASN A 167 16.44 -18.03 -20.00
C ASN A 167 16.14 -17.34 -18.66
N VAL A 168 14.98 -17.62 -18.06
CA VAL A 168 14.61 -17.04 -16.78
C VAL A 168 15.32 -17.76 -15.64
N LYS A 169 15.95 -16.99 -14.75
CA LYS A 169 16.43 -17.46 -13.46
C LYS A 169 15.45 -17.08 -12.37
N SER A 170 14.78 -18.05 -11.78
CA SER A 170 13.84 -17.86 -10.68
C SER A 170 14.54 -17.80 -9.32
N TYR A 171 14.10 -16.87 -8.47
CA TYR A 171 14.50 -16.76 -7.08
C TYR A 171 13.26 -16.96 -6.20
N PRO A 172 13.39 -17.59 -5.02
CA PRO A 172 12.23 -17.89 -4.19
C PRO A 172 11.56 -16.62 -3.64
N LEU A 173 10.23 -16.64 -3.56
CA LEU A 173 9.44 -15.56 -2.94
C LEU A 173 9.42 -15.72 -1.42
N VAL A 174 9.18 -16.93 -0.94
CA VAL A 174 9.06 -17.23 0.49
C VAL A 174 10.39 -17.78 0.99
N VAL A 175 11.03 -17.02 1.85
CA VAL A 175 12.33 -17.36 2.44
C VAL A 175 12.34 -16.98 3.92
N ASP A 176 13.26 -17.52 4.65
CA ASP A 176 13.58 -17.01 5.98
C ASP A 176 14.45 -15.75 5.83
N THR A 177 13.82 -14.58 5.98
CA THR A 177 14.49 -13.28 5.82
C THR A 177 15.63 -13.03 6.82
N ARG A 178 15.79 -13.89 7.82
CA ARG A 178 16.95 -13.85 8.73
C ARG A 178 18.24 -14.28 8.03
N PHE A 179 18.13 -15.12 6.98
CA PHE A 179 19.27 -15.74 6.30
C PHE A 179 19.31 -15.45 4.82
N ASP A 180 18.15 -15.27 4.18
CA ASP A 180 18.04 -15.16 2.74
C ASP A 180 17.47 -13.80 2.31
N ALA A 181 18.07 -13.24 1.27
CA ALA A 181 17.64 -12.00 0.62
C ALA A 181 17.60 -12.19 -0.91
N PRO A 182 16.56 -12.81 -1.47
CA PRO A 182 16.51 -13.21 -2.89
C PRO A 182 16.74 -12.05 -3.86
N ALA A 183 16.20 -10.86 -3.56
CA ALA A 183 16.42 -9.68 -4.39
C ALA A 183 17.90 -9.22 -4.37
N ALA A 184 18.58 -9.28 -3.22
CA ALA A 184 20.00 -8.95 -3.13
C ALA A 184 20.87 -10.00 -3.84
N LEU A 185 20.53 -11.29 -3.73
CA LEU A 185 21.17 -12.36 -4.50
C LEU A 185 21.01 -12.13 -6.01
N MET A 186 19.82 -11.74 -6.46
CA MET A 186 19.52 -11.42 -7.86
C MET A 186 20.41 -10.25 -8.35
N ILE A 187 20.53 -9.19 -7.57
CA ILE A 187 21.42 -8.06 -7.92
C ILE A 187 22.88 -8.50 -7.93
N GLY A 188 23.33 -9.33 -7.00
CA GLY A 188 24.66 -9.93 -7.02
C GLY A 188 24.92 -10.81 -8.26
N ASP A 189 23.91 -11.51 -8.76
CA ASP A 189 23.97 -12.27 -10.01
C ASP A 189 24.05 -11.35 -11.23
N LEU A 190 23.34 -10.23 -11.21
CA LEU A 190 23.43 -9.20 -12.23
C LEU A 190 24.82 -8.56 -12.24
N GLU A 191 25.38 -8.20 -11.08
CA GLU A 191 26.76 -7.69 -10.94
C GLU A 191 27.78 -8.68 -11.52
N GLY A 192 27.64 -9.95 -11.17
CA GLY A 192 28.52 -11.03 -11.62
C GLY A 192 28.32 -11.47 -13.07
N GLY A 193 27.34 -10.93 -13.80
CA GLY A 193 27.03 -11.28 -15.18
C GLY A 193 26.41 -12.69 -15.32
N ARG A 194 25.83 -13.25 -14.27
CA ARG A 194 25.08 -14.49 -14.31
C ARG A 194 23.68 -14.32 -14.88
N ILE A 195 23.13 -13.11 -14.78
CA ILE A 195 21.92 -12.64 -15.47
C ILE A 195 22.22 -11.31 -16.17
N ASP A 196 21.40 -10.96 -17.15
CA ASP A 196 21.55 -9.74 -17.95
C ASP A 196 20.61 -8.62 -17.49
N ALA A 197 19.48 -9.00 -16.89
CA ALA A 197 18.49 -8.10 -16.30
C ALA A 197 17.81 -8.73 -15.10
N ALA A 198 17.28 -7.90 -14.20
CA ALA A 198 16.51 -8.32 -13.05
C ALA A 198 15.14 -7.60 -13.03
N LEU A 199 14.05 -8.36 -12.81
CA LEU A 199 12.72 -7.80 -12.63
C LEU A 199 12.37 -7.79 -11.14
N LEU A 200 12.25 -6.60 -10.58
CA LEU A 200 12.01 -6.39 -9.17
C LEU A 200 10.89 -5.38 -8.93
N TRP A 201 10.29 -5.45 -7.77
CA TRP A 201 9.42 -4.39 -7.27
C TRP A 201 10.19 -3.07 -7.18
N GLY A 202 9.64 -1.97 -7.74
CA GLY A 202 10.35 -0.72 -7.93
C GLY A 202 11.11 -0.18 -6.72
N PRO A 203 10.50 -0.09 -5.52
CA PRO A 203 11.20 0.32 -4.31
C PRO A 203 12.43 -0.52 -3.98
N ILE A 204 12.32 -1.85 -4.14
CA ILE A 204 13.44 -2.78 -3.93
C ILE A 204 14.51 -2.58 -5.01
N ALA A 205 14.06 -2.47 -6.27
CA ALA A 205 14.95 -2.23 -7.42
C ALA A 205 15.79 -0.96 -7.24
N GLY A 206 15.13 0.15 -6.91
CA GLY A 206 15.80 1.43 -6.73
C GLY A 206 16.78 1.43 -5.56
N TYR A 207 16.36 0.87 -4.43
CA TYR A 207 17.22 0.77 -3.25
C TYR A 207 18.47 -0.09 -3.52
N LEU A 208 18.30 -1.29 -4.07
CA LEU A 208 19.42 -2.19 -4.33
C LEU A 208 20.34 -1.66 -5.43
N ALA A 209 19.80 -1.06 -6.48
CA ALA A 209 20.61 -0.43 -7.53
C ALA A 209 21.47 0.73 -6.98
N LYS A 210 20.92 1.51 -6.04
CA LYS A 210 21.65 2.60 -5.38
C LYS A 210 22.83 2.10 -4.52
N HIS A 211 22.73 0.88 -3.98
CA HIS A 211 23.75 0.25 -3.12
C HIS A 211 24.58 -0.78 -3.85
N ALA A 212 24.40 -0.95 -5.17
CA ALA A 212 25.15 -1.89 -5.98
C ALA A 212 26.62 -1.46 -6.12
N LYS A 213 27.49 -2.44 -6.32
CA LYS A 213 28.94 -2.21 -6.49
C LYS A 213 29.31 -1.60 -7.84
N ILE A 214 28.42 -1.71 -8.81
CA ILE A 214 28.58 -1.19 -10.17
C ILE A 214 27.38 -0.31 -10.54
N PRO A 215 27.54 0.67 -11.43
CA PRO A 215 26.43 1.50 -11.89
C PRO A 215 25.32 0.66 -12.52
N MET A 216 24.10 0.83 -12.03
CA MET A 216 22.91 0.17 -12.54
C MET A 216 21.87 1.17 -13.02
N LYS A 217 21.09 0.77 -14.01
CA LYS A 217 19.92 1.49 -14.48
C LYS A 217 18.65 0.78 -14.02
N VAL A 218 17.78 1.55 -13.41
CA VAL A 218 16.43 1.11 -13.05
C VAL A 218 15.44 1.78 -14.00
N THR A 219 14.66 0.98 -14.72
CA THR A 219 13.62 1.47 -15.63
C THR A 219 12.27 0.93 -15.20
N ALA A 220 11.37 1.83 -14.84
CA ALA A 220 10.00 1.49 -14.47
C ALA A 220 9.23 0.92 -15.67
N LEU A 221 8.53 -0.19 -15.51
CA LEU A 221 7.78 -0.85 -16.58
C LEU A 221 6.40 -0.21 -16.75
N VAL A 222 6.40 1.06 -17.17
CA VAL A 222 5.19 1.89 -17.24
C VAL A 222 4.39 1.68 -18.52
N LYS A 223 4.99 1.09 -19.55
CA LYS A 223 4.34 0.78 -20.84
C LYS A 223 3.98 -0.70 -20.98
N GLU A 224 4.16 -1.49 -19.93
CA GLU A 224 3.78 -2.89 -19.94
C GLU A 224 2.27 -3.04 -19.86
N THR A 225 1.66 -3.62 -20.89
CA THR A 225 0.21 -3.80 -21.01
C THR A 225 -0.21 -5.26 -21.13
N SER A 226 0.75 -6.17 -21.34
CA SER A 226 0.49 -7.60 -21.43
C SER A 226 0.42 -8.24 -20.03
N GLY A 227 -0.59 -9.09 -19.79
CA GLY A 227 -0.71 -9.81 -18.52
C GLY A 227 -1.10 -8.96 -17.30
N PRO A 228 -0.71 -9.34 -16.08
CA PRO A 228 -1.02 -8.61 -14.86
C PRO A 228 -0.45 -7.19 -14.84
N ARG A 229 -1.18 -6.28 -14.15
CA ARG A 229 -0.72 -4.89 -14.00
C ARG A 229 0.63 -4.83 -13.30
N MET A 230 1.47 -3.90 -13.75
CA MET A 230 2.80 -3.63 -13.18
C MET A 230 2.84 -2.41 -12.29
N ILE A 231 1.85 -1.52 -12.37
CA ILE A 231 1.77 -0.25 -11.64
C ILE A 231 0.80 -0.37 -10.50
N TYR A 232 1.21 0.11 -9.33
CA TYR A 232 0.42 0.07 -8.10
C TYR A 232 0.40 1.43 -7.41
N ARG A 233 -0.73 1.71 -6.76
CA ARG A 233 -0.90 2.81 -5.82
C ARG A 233 -0.76 2.24 -4.42
N ILE A 234 0.07 2.84 -3.62
CA ILE A 234 0.37 2.37 -2.27
C ILE A 234 -0.12 3.40 -1.26
N GLY A 235 -0.94 2.94 -0.36
CA GLY A 235 -1.46 3.71 0.78
C GLY A 235 -1.10 3.04 2.09
N MET A 236 -1.66 3.54 3.18
CA MET A 236 -1.58 2.92 4.49
C MET A 236 -2.82 2.05 4.72
N GLY A 237 -2.68 0.98 5.51
CA GLY A 237 -3.78 0.11 5.90
C GLY A 237 -4.17 0.35 7.36
N VAL A 238 -5.48 0.49 7.61
CA VAL A 238 -6.07 0.57 8.95
C VAL A 238 -7.18 -0.48 9.09
N ARG A 239 -7.71 -0.72 10.28
CA ARG A 239 -8.87 -1.59 10.47
C ARG A 239 -10.11 -0.98 9.80
N HIS A 240 -11.02 -1.82 9.35
CA HIS A 240 -12.29 -1.37 8.74
C HIS A 240 -13.14 -0.52 9.68
N SER A 241 -13.02 -0.71 11.00
CA SER A 241 -13.66 0.10 12.03
C SER A 241 -13.12 1.52 12.15
N ASP A 242 -11.85 1.75 11.79
CA ASP A 242 -11.09 2.95 12.16
C ASP A 242 -11.21 4.04 11.08
N GLN A 243 -12.44 4.55 10.86
CA GLN A 243 -12.73 5.49 9.77
C GLN A 243 -12.24 6.92 10.07
N ASP A 244 -12.31 7.37 11.33
CA ASP A 244 -11.79 8.68 11.73
C ASP A 244 -10.27 8.71 11.67
N TRP A 245 -9.64 7.62 12.10
CA TRP A 245 -8.20 7.43 11.96
C TRP A 245 -7.75 7.47 10.49
N LYS A 246 -8.47 6.77 9.61
CA LYS A 246 -8.24 6.82 8.16
C LYS A 246 -8.37 8.26 7.63
N ARG A 247 -9.42 9.00 8.02
CA ARG A 247 -9.60 10.40 7.59
C ARG A 247 -8.44 11.28 8.04
N LEU A 248 -7.97 11.11 9.28
CA LEU A 248 -6.82 11.84 9.81
C LEU A 248 -5.53 11.51 9.05
N LEU A 249 -5.28 10.24 8.76
CA LEU A 249 -4.13 9.82 7.95
C LEU A 249 -4.18 10.40 6.54
N ASN A 250 -5.35 10.41 5.89
CA ASN A 250 -5.53 11.02 4.56
C ASN A 250 -5.18 12.52 4.56
N LYS A 251 -5.59 13.23 5.61
CA LYS A 251 -5.23 14.64 5.78
C LYS A 251 -3.71 14.79 5.93
N LEU A 252 -3.08 13.98 6.78
CA LEU A 252 -1.63 14.03 7.00
C LEU A 252 -0.83 13.67 5.73
N ILE A 253 -1.28 12.71 4.94
CA ILE A 253 -0.69 12.36 3.65
C ILE A 253 -0.68 13.58 2.73
N ALA A 254 -1.83 14.24 2.57
CA ALA A 254 -1.96 15.41 1.70
C ALA A 254 -1.10 16.61 2.20
N GLU A 255 -1.09 16.88 3.50
CA GLU A 255 -0.36 17.99 4.08
C GLU A 255 1.18 17.80 4.06
N ASN A 256 1.65 16.56 3.92
CA ASN A 256 3.07 16.24 3.99
C ASN A 256 3.59 15.53 2.72
N GLU A 257 2.87 15.63 1.61
CA GLU A 257 3.19 14.96 0.35
C GLU A 257 4.64 15.21 -0.11
N ALA A 258 5.07 16.46 -0.12
CA ALA A 258 6.43 16.82 -0.54
C ALA A 258 7.52 16.18 0.34
N GLU A 259 7.31 16.11 1.66
CA GLU A 259 8.25 15.48 2.60
C GLU A 259 8.28 13.96 2.42
N ILE A 260 7.12 13.34 2.18
CA ILE A 260 6.98 11.91 1.90
C ILE A 260 7.68 11.57 0.58
N ILE A 261 7.45 12.31 -0.50
CA ILE A 261 8.11 12.14 -1.80
C ILE A 261 9.63 12.26 -1.66
N LYS A 262 10.12 13.24 -0.91
CA LYS A 262 11.55 13.41 -0.65
C LYS A 262 12.15 12.20 0.08
N ILE A 263 11.45 11.65 1.07
CA ILE A 263 11.87 10.43 1.75
C ILE A 263 11.98 9.28 0.75
N LEU A 264 10.93 9.00 -0.02
CA LEU A 264 10.88 7.90 -0.98
C LEU A 264 11.97 8.04 -2.06
N ALA A 265 12.15 9.24 -2.60
CA ALA A 265 13.19 9.55 -3.59
C ALA A 265 14.60 9.29 -3.04
N SER A 266 14.84 9.57 -1.76
CA SER A 266 16.13 9.31 -1.11
C SER A 266 16.52 7.83 -1.08
N TYR A 267 15.52 6.92 -1.18
CA TYR A 267 15.72 5.47 -1.29
C TYR A 267 15.79 4.97 -2.75
N GLY A 268 15.69 5.87 -3.73
CA GLY A 268 15.72 5.50 -5.15
C GLY A 268 14.40 4.91 -5.65
N VAL A 269 13.29 5.09 -4.94
CA VAL A 269 11.98 4.60 -5.39
C VAL A 269 11.60 5.26 -6.71
N PRO A 270 11.29 4.49 -7.78
CA PRO A 270 10.80 5.04 -9.04
C PRO A 270 9.36 5.52 -8.84
N LEU A 271 9.20 6.80 -8.53
CA LEU A 271 7.91 7.42 -8.28
C LEU A 271 7.22 7.81 -9.58
N LEU A 272 5.92 7.58 -9.66
CA LEU A 272 5.09 7.89 -10.80
C LEU A 272 4.03 8.93 -10.43
N ASP A 273 3.72 9.81 -11.38
CA ASP A 273 2.60 10.74 -11.30
C ASP A 273 1.26 10.04 -11.62
N GLU A 274 0.17 10.82 -11.67
CA GLU A 274 -1.16 10.30 -11.98
C GLU A 274 -1.28 9.73 -13.39
N ASN A 275 -0.43 10.18 -14.33
CA ASN A 275 -0.37 9.75 -15.72
C ASN A 275 0.62 8.59 -15.94
N ASN A 276 1.18 8.02 -14.86
CA ASN A 276 2.23 7.01 -14.87
C ASN A 276 3.57 7.47 -15.47
N ALA A 277 3.80 8.77 -15.57
CA ALA A 277 5.11 9.30 -15.92
C ALA A 277 6.02 9.34 -14.69
N LEU A 278 7.33 9.11 -14.90
CA LEU A 278 8.31 9.22 -13.82
C LEU A 278 8.38 10.65 -13.30
N LEU A 279 8.26 10.81 -12.00
CA LEU A 279 8.53 12.08 -11.34
C LEU A 279 10.02 12.39 -11.44
N ALA A 280 10.35 13.56 -12.00
CA ALA A 280 11.71 14.07 -11.97
C ALA A 280 12.11 14.33 -10.51
N HIS A 281 13.11 13.62 -10.02
CA HIS A 281 13.67 13.93 -8.70
C HIS A 281 14.54 15.19 -8.84
N GLN A 282 14.09 16.28 -8.20
CA GLN A 282 14.91 17.49 -8.00
C GLN A 282 15.90 17.27 -6.85
#